data_8b3a5ccc2a801e16ac1ca48b7c910959
#
_entry.id   8b3a5ccc2a801e16ac1ca48b7c910959
#
_cell.length_a   1.000
_cell.length_b   1.000
_cell.length_c   1.000
_cell.angle_alpha   90.00
_cell.angle_beta   90.00
_cell.angle_gamma   90.00
#
_symmetry.space_group_name_H-M   'P 1'
#
loop_
_entity.id
_entity.type
_entity.pdbx_description
1 polymer ?
#
loop_
_entity_poly.entity_id
_entity_poly.type
_entity_poly.pdbx_seq_one_letter_code
_entity_poly.pdbx_strand_id
1 'polypeptide(L)'
;MNNTIQSLRGMKDIVGSESQLFTYFIETASKIAQKYGFSYIETPLLEETALFKRSVGESSDIVNKEMYQFIDKGQNDVCLRPEGTAGVVRHFVEKKLDRAGGTYKWYYYGPMFRYERPQKGRLREFHQFGCEVFGISNVYEDANIIMLIREILEYFGIGFTLKLNSLGCVECMPQYKNNLVNHLNSFKSELCEDCNRRVDTNPIRVLDCKNEKCQTLLKDAPKITNSLCSSCN
;
A
#
# COMPACT_ATOMS: atom_id res chain seq x y z
N MET A 1 6.40 -4.04 43.45
CA MET A 1 6.63 -4.61 42.12
C MET A 1 7.26 -3.51 41.30
N ASN A 2 8.51 -3.66 40.86
CA ASN A 2 9.14 -2.68 39.95
C ASN A 2 8.42 -2.77 38.59
N ASN A 3 7.53 -1.83 38.34
CA ASN A 3 6.86 -1.72 37.04
C ASN A 3 7.86 -1.06 36.08
N THR A 4 8.75 -1.83 35.48
CA THR A 4 9.64 -1.34 34.45
C THR A 4 8.78 -1.00 33.21
N ILE A 5 8.82 0.26 32.80
CA ILE A 5 8.14 0.73 31.56
C ILE A 5 8.83 0.06 30.38
N GLN A 6 8.03 -0.55 29.50
CA GLN A 6 8.51 -1.24 28.29
C GLN A 6 7.94 -0.57 27.06
N SER A 7 8.57 -0.80 25.90
CA SER A 7 8.01 -0.38 24.60
C SER A 7 6.65 -1.04 24.37
N LEU A 8 5.78 -0.37 23.63
CA LEU A 8 4.46 -0.90 23.30
C LEU A 8 4.58 -2.17 22.45
N ARG A 9 3.64 -3.08 22.66
CA ARG A 9 3.60 -4.33 21.90
C ARG A 9 3.55 -4.07 20.40
N GLY A 10 4.51 -4.61 19.65
CA GLY A 10 4.62 -4.43 18.20
C GLY A 10 5.39 -3.16 17.80
N MET A 11 5.99 -2.47 18.76
CA MET A 11 6.95 -1.38 18.56
C MET A 11 8.26 -1.77 19.20
N LYS A 12 9.39 -1.37 18.63
CA LYS A 12 10.72 -1.72 19.13
C LYS A 12 11.73 -0.61 18.92
N ASP A 13 12.72 -0.56 19.79
CA ASP A 13 13.89 0.25 19.57
C ASP A 13 14.81 -0.41 18.55
N ILE A 14 15.37 0.36 17.64
CA ILE A 14 16.33 -0.11 16.63
C ILE A 14 17.71 0.35 17.07
N VAL A 15 18.55 -0.58 17.52
CA VAL A 15 19.87 -0.28 18.09
C VAL A 15 20.96 -1.25 17.62
N GLY A 16 22.23 -0.89 17.84
CA GLY A 16 23.37 -1.76 17.54
C GLY A 16 23.50 -2.11 16.06
N SER A 17 23.74 -3.37 15.74
CA SER A 17 23.91 -3.84 14.37
C SER A 17 22.64 -3.66 13.51
N GLU A 18 21.46 -3.74 14.12
CA GLU A 18 20.21 -3.50 13.40
C GLU A 18 20.10 -2.04 12.94
N SER A 19 20.49 -1.07 13.78
CA SER A 19 20.46 0.35 13.37
C SER A 19 21.48 0.66 12.27
N GLN A 20 22.65 0.01 12.31
CA GLN A 20 23.66 0.16 11.25
C GLN A 20 23.14 -0.38 9.91
N LEU A 21 22.52 -1.57 9.93
CA LEU A 21 21.90 -2.14 8.72
C LEU A 21 20.76 -1.27 8.21
N PHE A 22 19.94 -0.75 9.11
CA PHE A 22 18.83 0.14 8.77
C PHE A 22 19.35 1.43 8.08
N THR A 23 20.32 2.11 8.66
CA THR A 23 20.93 3.32 8.10
C THR A 23 21.56 3.02 6.73
N TYR A 24 22.32 1.93 6.64
CA TYR A 24 22.94 1.52 5.39
C TYR A 24 21.90 1.24 4.28
N PHE A 25 20.78 0.59 4.63
CA PHE A 25 19.68 0.38 3.67
C PHE A 25 19.11 1.71 3.17
N ILE A 26 18.78 2.62 4.09
CA ILE A 26 18.18 3.92 3.73
C ILE A 26 19.11 4.75 2.86
N GLU A 27 20.39 4.85 3.22
CA GLU A 27 21.37 5.61 2.44
C GLU A 27 21.54 5.03 1.03
N THR A 28 21.62 3.71 0.92
CA THR A 28 21.79 3.05 -0.37
C THR A 28 20.54 3.19 -1.25
N ALA A 29 19.35 2.90 -0.71
CA ALA A 29 18.10 3.04 -1.43
C ALA A 29 17.85 4.49 -1.88
N SER A 30 18.20 5.47 -1.02
CA SER A 30 18.12 6.90 -1.36
C SER A 30 19.05 7.28 -2.51
N LYS A 31 20.30 6.81 -2.49
CA LYS A 31 21.26 7.04 -3.59
C LYS A 31 20.78 6.43 -4.90
N ILE A 32 20.20 5.24 -4.86
CA ILE A 32 19.61 4.60 -6.04
C ILE A 32 18.43 5.44 -6.54
N ALA A 33 17.48 5.82 -5.67
CA ALA A 33 16.34 6.65 -6.06
C ALA A 33 16.77 7.97 -6.71
N GLN A 34 17.81 8.62 -6.16
CA GLN A 34 18.37 9.85 -6.73
C GLN A 34 18.94 9.65 -8.14
N LYS A 35 19.57 8.51 -8.45
CA LYS A 35 20.03 8.19 -9.81
C LYS A 35 18.86 8.11 -10.82
N TYR A 36 17.67 7.72 -10.38
CA TYR A 36 16.45 7.71 -11.18
C TYR A 36 15.72 9.07 -11.20
N GLY A 37 16.33 10.11 -10.65
CA GLY A 37 15.80 11.48 -10.66
C GLY A 37 14.79 11.79 -9.57
N PHE A 38 14.72 10.97 -8.51
CA PHE A 38 13.83 11.24 -7.37
C PHE A 38 14.49 12.17 -6.36
N SER A 39 13.71 13.11 -5.83
CA SER A 39 14.06 13.98 -4.70
C SER A 39 13.41 13.46 -3.41
N TYR A 40 14.03 13.76 -2.28
CA TYR A 40 13.44 13.39 -0.99
C TYR A 40 12.24 14.26 -0.64
N ILE A 41 11.19 13.63 -0.12
CA ILE A 41 10.06 14.30 0.53
C ILE A 41 9.81 13.69 1.91
N GLU A 42 9.52 14.55 2.88
CA GLU A 42 9.04 14.13 4.20
C GLU A 42 7.64 14.66 4.42
N THR A 43 6.72 13.78 4.75
CA THR A 43 5.34 14.14 5.10
C THR A 43 5.11 13.95 6.59
N PRO A 44 4.16 14.68 7.22
CA PRO A 44 3.85 14.53 8.63
C PRO A 44 3.52 13.08 9.02
N LEU A 45 3.83 12.73 10.27
CA LEU A 45 3.42 11.45 10.85
C LEU A 45 1.93 11.45 11.22
N LEU A 46 1.41 12.61 11.62
CA LEU A 46 -0.01 12.84 11.93
C LEU A 46 -0.68 13.51 10.75
N GLU A 47 -1.79 12.98 10.33
CA GLU A 47 -2.64 13.52 9.26
C GLU A 47 -4.11 13.45 9.70
N GLU A 48 -4.98 14.20 9.02
CA GLU A 48 -6.42 14.06 9.21
C GLU A 48 -6.87 12.64 8.81
N THR A 49 -7.68 12.02 9.65
CA THR A 49 -8.22 10.66 9.39
C THR A 49 -8.96 10.59 8.05
N ALA A 50 -9.61 11.66 7.64
CA ALA A 50 -10.33 11.77 6.37
C ALA A 50 -9.42 11.54 5.15
N LEU A 51 -8.12 11.88 5.23
CA LEU A 51 -7.18 11.64 4.16
C LEU A 51 -7.11 10.15 3.79
N PHE A 52 -6.94 9.29 4.80
CA PHE A 52 -6.79 7.84 4.56
C PHE A 52 -8.14 7.17 4.26
N LYS A 53 -9.24 7.62 4.84
CA LYS A 53 -10.59 7.16 4.45
C LYS A 53 -10.82 7.36 2.96
N ARG A 54 -10.43 8.51 2.44
CA ARG A 54 -10.57 8.86 1.02
C ARG A 54 -9.60 8.09 0.11
N SER A 55 -8.33 7.96 0.49
CA SER A 55 -7.27 7.39 -0.36
C SER A 55 -7.23 5.86 -0.34
N VAL A 56 -7.37 5.25 0.82
CA VAL A 56 -7.29 3.79 1.02
C VAL A 56 -8.67 3.13 0.87
N GLY A 57 -9.73 3.90 1.06
CA GLY A 57 -11.13 3.47 0.98
C GLY A 57 -11.70 3.05 2.33
N GLU A 58 -12.91 3.49 2.61
CA GLU A 58 -13.62 3.24 3.87
C GLU A 58 -13.83 1.75 4.16
N SER A 59 -13.96 0.91 3.13
CA SER A 59 -14.14 -0.54 3.29
C SER A 59 -12.84 -1.32 3.53
N SER A 60 -11.69 -0.66 3.57
CA SER A 60 -10.42 -1.33 3.80
C SER A 60 -10.24 -1.73 5.27
N ASP A 61 -9.56 -2.86 5.52
CA ASP A 61 -9.24 -3.27 6.89
C ASP A 61 -8.32 -2.25 7.58
N ILE A 62 -7.44 -1.61 6.84
CA ILE A 62 -6.56 -0.54 7.34
C ILE A 62 -7.39 0.56 7.98
N VAL A 63 -8.37 1.11 7.23
CA VAL A 63 -9.23 2.21 7.71
C VAL A 63 -10.16 1.77 8.83
N ASN A 64 -10.74 0.59 8.73
CA ASN A 64 -11.76 0.14 9.70
C ASN A 64 -11.20 -0.39 11.02
N LYS A 65 -9.99 -0.98 11.01
CA LYS A 65 -9.51 -1.79 12.16
C LYS A 65 -8.08 -1.49 12.59
N GLU A 66 -7.26 -0.88 11.69
CA GLU A 66 -5.81 -0.86 11.90
C GLU A 66 -5.22 0.54 12.08
N MET A 67 -6.00 1.61 11.89
CA MET A 67 -5.50 2.97 12.10
C MET A 67 -5.37 3.30 13.60
N TYR A 68 -4.26 3.95 13.96
CA TYR A 68 -4.12 4.65 15.24
C TYR A 68 -4.79 6.03 15.12
N GLN A 69 -6.08 6.07 15.40
CA GLN A 69 -6.94 7.25 15.29
C GLN A 69 -7.27 7.79 16.68
N PHE A 70 -7.29 9.09 16.82
CA PHE A 70 -7.65 9.78 18.08
C PHE A 70 -8.08 11.23 17.81
N ILE A 71 -8.75 11.81 18.79
CA ILE A 71 -9.08 13.23 18.79
C ILE A 71 -7.93 13.98 19.48
N ASP A 72 -7.35 14.96 18.79
CA ASP A 72 -6.31 15.80 19.36
C ASP A 72 -6.85 16.86 20.34
N LYS A 73 -5.95 17.63 20.96
CA LYS A 73 -6.36 18.71 21.88
C LYS A 73 -7.14 19.84 21.20
N GLY A 74 -6.99 19.99 19.88
CA GLY A 74 -7.72 20.95 19.05
C GLY A 74 -9.06 20.42 18.54
N GLN A 75 -9.52 19.25 19.02
CA GLN A 75 -10.74 18.56 18.60
C GLN A 75 -10.72 18.09 17.12
N ASN A 76 -9.53 17.90 16.56
CA ASN A 76 -9.39 17.36 15.21
C ASN A 76 -9.33 15.82 15.26
N ASP A 77 -10.00 15.16 14.30
CA ASP A 77 -9.91 13.71 14.09
C ASP A 77 -8.64 13.40 13.29
N VAL A 78 -7.62 12.91 13.96
CA VAL A 78 -6.29 12.65 13.41
C VAL A 78 -5.88 11.19 13.59
N CYS A 79 -4.94 10.76 12.77
CA CYS A 79 -4.36 9.43 12.90
C CYS A 79 -2.86 9.44 12.59
N LEU A 80 -2.15 8.46 13.14
CA LEU A 80 -0.80 8.15 12.68
C LEU A 80 -0.88 7.51 11.28
N ARG A 81 -0.04 7.96 10.35
CA ARG A 81 -0.06 7.51 8.96
C ARG A 81 0.14 5.98 8.86
N PRO A 82 -0.78 5.24 8.23
CA PRO A 82 -0.66 3.81 8.03
C PRO A 82 0.13 3.42 6.77
N GLU A 83 0.44 4.40 5.91
CA GLU A 83 1.20 4.28 4.66
C GLU A 83 1.68 5.67 4.22
N GLY A 84 2.57 5.77 3.21
CA GLY A 84 3.19 7.04 2.83
C GLY A 84 2.56 7.73 1.62
N THR A 85 1.95 6.99 0.70
CA THR A 85 1.45 7.51 -0.59
C THR A 85 0.43 8.63 -0.41
N ALA A 86 -0.55 8.46 0.49
CA ALA A 86 -1.61 9.44 0.71
C ALA A 86 -1.07 10.81 1.15
N GLY A 87 -0.05 10.84 2.02
CA GLY A 87 0.59 12.08 2.46
C GLY A 87 1.29 12.81 1.30
N VAL A 88 1.95 12.07 0.41
CA VAL A 88 2.61 12.65 -0.78
C VAL A 88 1.56 13.16 -1.78
N VAL A 89 0.49 12.41 -2.03
CA VAL A 89 -0.64 12.84 -2.87
C VAL A 89 -1.30 14.10 -2.29
N ARG A 90 -1.53 14.14 -0.96
CA ARG A 90 -2.07 15.34 -0.31
C ARG A 90 -1.18 16.55 -0.56
N HIS A 91 0.14 16.42 -0.39
CA HIS A 91 1.08 17.51 -0.68
C HIS A 91 0.97 17.99 -2.13
N PHE A 92 0.94 17.06 -3.09
CA PHE A 92 0.82 17.37 -4.52
C PHE A 92 -0.46 18.18 -4.82
N VAL A 93 -1.61 17.76 -4.26
CA VAL A 93 -2.90 18.44 -4.44
C VAL A 93 -2.97 19.76 -3.69
N GLU A 94 -2.52 19.81 -2.43
CA GLU A 94 -2.50 21.02 -1.59
C GLU A 94 -1.72 22.16 -2.24
N LYS A 95 -0.57 21.84 -2.84
CA LYS A 95 0.28 22.81 -3.55
C LYS A 95 -0.20 23.09 -4.98
N LYS A 96 -1.32 22.50 -5.42
CA LYS A 96 -1.90 22.66 -6.77
C LYS A 96 -0.91 22.34 -7.89
N LEU A 97 -0.03 21.36 -7.66
CA LEU A 97 1.00 20.98 -8.61
C LEU A 97 0.42 20.29 -9.85
N ASP A 98 -0.78 19.72 -9.73
CA ASP A 98 -1.62 19.23 -10.82
C ASP A 98 -1.93 20.31 -11.87
N ARG A 99 -2.02 21.58 -11.44
CA ARG A 99 -2.29 22.75 -12.29
C ARG A 99 -1.02 23.46 -12.78
N ALA A 100 0.06 23.33 -12.00
CA ALA A 100 1.33 23.94 -12.35
C ALA A 100 2.02 23.26 -13.55
N GLY A 101 1.65 22.00 -13.83
CA GLY A 101 2.30 21.17 -14.83
C GLY A 101 3.68 20.71 -14.37
N GLY A 102 4.35 19.93 -15.24
CA GLY A 102 5.67 19.38 -14.94
C GLY A 102 5.63 17.99 -14.34
N THR A 103 6.82 17.46 -14.10
CA THR A 103 7.04 16.12 -13.56
C THR A 103 7.59 16.21 -12.16
N TYR A 104 7.02 15.46 -11.25
CA TYR A 104 7.45 15.38 -9.87
C TYR A 104 7.76 13.93 -9.52
N LYS A 105 8.97 13.68 -9.02
CA LYS A 105 9.47 12.36 -8.64
C LYS A 105 9.99 12.47 -7.22
N TRP A 106 9.29 11.85 -6.27
CA TRP A 106 9.66 11.90 -4.86
C TRP A 106 9.85 10.51 -4.28
N TYR A 107 10.90 10.36 -3.47
CA TYR A 107 11.04 9.21 -2.59
C TYR A 107 10.92 9.66 -1.14
N TYR A 108 10.43 8.78 -0.32
CA TYR A 108 10.32 8.97 1.12
C TYR A 108 10.73 7.70 1.86
N TYR A 109 11.08 7.86 3.11
CA TYR A 109 11.21 6.76 4.06
C TYR A 109 10.77 7.22 5.44
N GLY A 110 10.39 6.27 6.30
CA GLY A 110 10.03 6.58 7.67
C GLY A 110 9.03 5.59 8.27
N PRO A 111 8.67 5.82 9.54
CA PRO A 111 7.76 4.95 10.26
C PRO A 111 6.33 5.10 9.76
N MET A 112 5.64 3.95 9.73
CA MET A 112 4.21 3.80 9.46
C MET A 112 3.59 3.00 10.60
N PHE A 113 2.29 3.18 10.84
CA PHE A 113 1.63 2.66 12.02
C PHE A 113 0.34 1.92 11.66
N ARG A 114 0.27 0.62 12.05
CA ARG A 114 -0.95 -0.18 11.87
C ARG A 114 -1.22 -1.01 13.12
N TYR A 115 -2.40 -0.91 13.67
CA TYR A 115 -2.82 -1.70 14.83
C TYR A 115 -3.12 -3.15 14.46
N GLU A 116 -2.15 -3.82 13.84
CA GLU A 116 -2.23 -5.23 13.47
C GLU A 116 -1.89 -6.14 14.66
N ARG A 117 -2.27 -7.41 14.54
CA ARG A 117 -1.79 -8.44 15.45
C ARG A 117 -0.30 -8.68 15.18
N PRO A 118 0.60 -8.35 16.13
CA PRO A 118 2.04 -8.52 15.92
C PRO A 118 2.40 -10.00 15.71
N GLN A 119 3.20 -10.25 14.69
CA GLN A 119 3.77 -11.54 14.38
C GLN A 119 5.13 -11.35 13.71
N LYS A 120 5.87 -12.45 13.45
CA LYS A 120 7.16 -12.34 12.76
C LYS A 120 7.00 -11.63 11.41
N GLY A 121 7.73 -10.53 11.23
CA GLY A 121 7.67 -9.69 10.02
C GLY A 121 6.48 -8.72 9.96
N ARG A 122 5.60 -8.67 10.99
CA ARG A 122 4.53 -7.67 11.12
C ARG A 122 4.58 -6.99 12.45
N LEU A 123 4.91 -5.72 12.44
CA LEU A 123 4.96 -4.84 13.60
C LEU A 123 3.83 -3.81 13.50
N ARG A 124 3.52 -3.17 14.62
CA ARG A 124 2.58 -2.05 14.67
C ARG A 124 3.21 -0.73 14.26
N GLU A 125 4.52 -0.61 14.48
CA GLU A 125 5.36 0.40 13.88
C GLU A 125 6.34 -0.30 12.95
N PHE A 126 6.35 0.07 11.69
CA PHE A 126 7.23 -0.47 10.66
C PHE A 126 7.70 0.66 9.75
N HIS A 127 8.75 0.44 8.99
CA HIS A 127 9.28 1.45 8.09
C HIS A 127 8.96 1.11 6.64
N GLN A 128 8.64 2.14 5.87
CA GLN A 128 8.49 2.05 4.42
C GLN A 128 9.53 2.94 3.74
N PHE A 129 10.04 2.45 2.63
CA PHE A 129 10.69 3.24 1.60
C PHE A 129 9.76 3.23 0.38
N GLY A 130 9.41 4.38 -0.15
CA GLY A 130 8.49 4.50 -1.27
C GLY A 130 8.94 5.55 -2.27
N CYS A 131 8.46 5.40 -3.52
CA CYS A 131 8.70 6.33 -4.62
C CYS A 131 7.37 6.64 -5.30
N GLU A 132 7.10 7.92 -5.53
CA GLU A 132 5.88 8.40 -6.17
C GLU A 132 6.26 9.28 -7.38
N VAL A 133 5.52 9.12 -8.48
CA VAL A 133 5.70 9.90 -9.70
C VAL A 133 4.39 10.56 -10.09
N PHE A 134 4.46 11.83 -10.47
CA PHE A 134 3.32 12.62 -10.93
C PHE A 134 3.67 13.35 -12.23
N GLY A 135 2.65 13.54 -13.09
CA GLY A 135 2.76 14.33 -14.30
C GLY A 135 3.38 13.58 -15.49
N ILE A 136 3.63 12.28 -15.38
CA ILE A 136 4.08 11.42 -16.47
C ILE A 136 3.01 10.35 -16.74
N SER A 137 2.59 10.24 -18.00
CA SER A 137 1.63 9.24 -18.44
C SER A 137 2.25 8.40 -19.56
N ASN A 138 3.29 7.64 -19.25
CA ASN A 138 3.89 6.73 -20.21
C ASN A 138 4.45 5.47 -19.52
N VAL A 139 4.46 4.39 -20.27
CA VAL A 139 4.92 3.07 -19.83
C VAL A 139 6.42 3.01 -19.48
N TYR A 140 7.22 3.94 -19.99
CA TYR A 140 8.66 3.98 -19.68
C TYR A 140 8.91 4.37 -18.22
N GLU A 141 8.06 5.22 -17.64
CA GLU A 141 8.21 5.57 -16.24
C GLU A 141 7.78 4.44 -15.32
N ASP A 142 6.75 3.68 -15.68
CA ASP A 142 6.38 2.45 -14.97
C ASP A 142 7.54 1.45 -14.98
N ALA A 143 8.18 1.28 -16.14
CA ALA A 143 9.37 0.44 -16.26
C ALA A 143 10.54 0.97 -15.41
N ASN A 144 10.75 2.30 -15.37
CA ASN A 144 11.80 2.92 -14.54
C ASN A 144 11.60 2.64 -13.05
N ILE A 145 10.35 2.71 -12.54
CA ILE A 145 10.05 2.38 -11.14
C ILE A 145 10.34 0.90 -10.86
N ILE A 146 9.97 0.00 -11.78
CA ILE A 146 10.28 -1.43 -11.67
C ILE A 146 11.80 -1.65 -11.62
N MET A 147 12.54 -0.99 -12.50
CA MET A 147 14.01 -1.09 -12.56
C MET A 147 14.67 -0.53 -11.30
N LEU A 148 14.16 0.57 -10.74
CA LEU A 148 14.63 1.14 -9.49
C LEU A 148 14.47 0.14 -8.33
N ILE A 149 13.29 -0.44 -8.19
CA ILE A 149 13.02 -1.45 -7.14
C ILE A 149 13.93 -2.67 -7.34
N ARG A 150 14.07 -3.12 -8.58
CA ARG A 150 14.97 -4.22 -8.95
C ARG A 150 16.42 -3.91 -8.53
N GLU A 151 16.95 -2.72 -8.86
CA GLU A 151 18.32 -2.32 -8.51
C GLU A 151 18.53 -2.33 -6.99
N ILE A 152 17.55 -1.84 -6.22
CA ILE A 152 17.61 -1.90 -4.74
C ILE A 152 17.68 -3.35 -4.25
N LEU A 153 16.79 -4.22 -4.72
CA LEU A 153 16.72 -5.61 -4.26
C LEU A 153 17.99 -6.39 -4.65
N GLU A 154 18.47 -6.23 -5.89
CA GLU A 154 19.70 -6.87 -6.38
C GLU A 154 20.92 -6.38 -5.60
N TYR A 155 21.02 -5.10 -5.28
CA TYR A 155 22.12 -4.55 -4.49
C TYR A 155 22.24 -5.23 -3.11
N PHE A 156 21.12 -5.55 -2.49
CA PHE A 156 21.09 -6.25 -1.19
C PHE A 156 21.07 -7.79 -1.33
N GLY A 157 21.21 -8.33 -2.53
CA GLY A 157 21.17 -9.77 -2.77
C GLY A 157 19.83 -10.42 -2.48
N ILE A 158 18.74 -9.67 -2.53
CA ILE A 158 17.39 -10.16 -2.27
C ILE A 158 16.82 -10.76 -3.55
N GLY A 159 16.61 -12.08 -3.55
CA GLY A 159 15.93 -12.77 -4.63
C GLY A 159 14.44 -12.40 -4.70
N PHE A 160 13.93 -12.15 -5.91
CA PHE A 160 12.52 -11.80 -6.10
C PHE A 160 11.97 -12.36 -7.42
N THR A 161 10.65 -12.40 -7.53
CA THR A 161 9.94 -12.71 -8.78
C THR A 161 9.04 -11.53 -9.12
N LEU A 162 9.27 -10.93 -10.28
CA LEU A 162 8.41 -9.87 -10.80
C LEU A 162 7.10 -10.47 -11.34
N LYS A 163 5.96 -10.01 -10.85
CA LYS A 163 4.64 -10.34 -11.37
C LYS A 163 3.97 -9.06 -11.84
N LEU A 164 3.68 -8.97 -13.12
CA LEU A 164 2.94 -7.85 -13.69
C LEU A 164 1.45 -8.18 -13.73
N ASN A 165 0.64 -7.18 -13.42
CA ASN A 165 -0.80 -7.25 -13.56
C ASN A 165 -1.33 -5.88 -14.01
N SER A 166 -2.57 -5.83 -14.47
CA SER A 166 -3.27 -4.59 -14.81
C SER A 166 -4.48 -4.42 -13.93
N LEU A 167 -4.81 -3.19 -13.59
CA LEU A 167 -6.09 -2.85 -12.97
C LEU A 167 -7.17 -2.54 -14.02
N GLY A 168 -6.78 -2.47 -15.30
CA GLY A 168 -7.66 -2.00 -16.35
C GLY A 168 -8.02 -0.52 -16.18
N CYS A 169 -9.04 -0.09 -16.91
CA CYS A 169 -9.58 1.27 -16.84
C CYS A 169 -11.05 1.25 -16.38
N VAL A 170 -11.69 2.41 -16.44
CA VAL A 170 -13.13 2.58 -16.10
C VAL A 170 -14.07 1.74 -16.97
N GLU A 171 -13.63 1.33 -18.16
CA GLU A 171 -14.40 0.47 -19.07
C GLU A 171 -14.18 -1.02 -18.74
N CYS A 172 -12.94 -1.44 -18.44
CA CYS A 172 -12.58 -2.82 -18.14
C CYS A 172 -13.12 -3.29 -16.79
N MET A 173 -13.04 -2.46 -15.79
CA MET A 173 -13.30 -2.83 -14.40
C MET A 173 -14.75 -3.26 -14.15
N PRO A 174 -15.80 -2.60 -14.67
CA PRO A 174 -17.19 -3.05 -14.51
C PRO A 174 -17.43 -4.46 -15.07
N GLN A 175 -16.93 -4.73 -16.26
CA GLN A 175 -17.08 -6.05 -16.90
C GLN A 175 -16.34 -7.13 -16.08
N TYR A 176 -15.12 -6.84 -15.65
CA TYR A 176 -14.37 -7.76 -14.80
C TYR A 176 -15.09 -8.05 -13.48
N LYS A 177 -15.59 -7.01 -12.80
CA LYS A 177 -16.35 -7.18 -11.55
C LYS A 177 -17.59 -8.02 -11.76
N ASN A 178 -18.35 -7.81 -12.82
CA ASN A 178 -19.52 -8.59 -13.13
C ASN A 178 -19.17 -10.08 -13.34
N ASN A 179 -18.13 -10.35 -14.13
CA ASN A 179 -17.66 -11.71 -14.36
C ASN A 179 -17.21 -12.38 -13.05
N LEU A 180 -16.50 -11.64 -12.19
CA LEU A 180 -16.04 -12.13 -10.88
C LEU A 180 -17.24 -12.41 -9.96
N VAL A 181 -18.22 -11.50 -9.86
CA VAL A 181 -19.43 -11.68 -9.04
C VAL A 181 -20.21 -12.89 -9.49
N ASN A 182 -20.41 -13.07 -10.81
CA ASN A 182 -21.09 -14.24 -11.36
C ASN A 182 -20.36 -15.53 -10.98
N HIS A 183 -19.04 -15.56 -11.08
CA HIS A 183 -18.22 -16.70 -10.65
C HIS A 183 -18.38 -16.97 -9.15
N LEU A 184 -18.29 -15.94 -8.32
CA LEU A 184 -18.39 -16.09 -6.85
C LEU A 184 -19.79 -16.53 -6.39
N ASN A 185 -20.83 -16.08 -7.06
CA ASN A 185 -22.22 -16.47 -6.75
C ASN A 185 -22.47 -17.96 -6.98
N SER A 186 -21.75 -18.62 -7.89
CA SER A 186 -21.87 -20.06 -8.08
C SER A 186 -21.39 -20.88 -6.87
N PHE A 187 -20.59 -20.27 -5.99
CA PHE A 187 -20.03 -20.89 -4.77
C PHE A 187 -20.46 -20.18 -3.47
N LYS A 188 -21.48 -19.31 -3.53
CA LYS A 188 -21.84 -18.42 -2.42
C LYS A 188 -22.04 -19.17 -1.09
N SER A 189 -22.63 -20.36 -1.12
CA SER A 189 -22.84 -21.21 0.08
C SER A 189 -21.55 -21.82 0.66
N GLU A 190 -20.47 -21.84 -0.12
CA GLU A 190 -19.21 -22.47 0.29
C GLU A 190 -18.16 -21.44 0.73
N LEU A 191 -18.40 -20.16 0.46
CA LEU A 191 -17.54 -19.06 0.86
C LEU A 191 -17.61 -18.84 2.38
N CYS A 192 -16.50 -18.39 2.99
CA CYS A 192 -16.52 -17.95 4.37
C CYS A 192 -17.38 -16.69 4.54
N GLU A 193 -17.79 -16.40 5.77
CA GLU A 193 -18.67 -15.27 6.09
C GLU A 193 -18.16 -13.93 5.59
N ASP A 194 -16.86 -13.65 5.77
CA ASP A 194 -16.23 -12.43 5.27
C ASP A 194 -16.26 -12.33 3.74
N CYS A 195 -16.02 -13.44 3.03
CA CYS A 195 -16.10 -13.47 1.57
C CYS A 195 -17.53 -13.27 1.09
N ASN A 196 -18.52 -13.88 1.74
CA ASN A 196 -19.93 -13.66 1.42
C ASN A 196 -20.30 -12.18 1.49
N ARG A 197 -19.90 -11.49 2.56
CA ARG A 197 -20.11 -10.04 2.68
C ARG A 197 -19.38 -9.25 1.60
N ARG A 198 -18.15 -9.64 1.26
CA ARG A 198 -17.31 -8.97 0.25
C ARG A 198 -17.81 -9.12 -1.17
N VAL A 199 -18.51 -10.21 -1.51
CA VAL A 199 -19.12 -10.39 -2.84
C VAL A 199 -20.00 -9.19 -3.20
N ASP A 200 -20.79 -8.72 -2.26
CA ASP A 200 -21.75 -7.64 -2.50
C ASP A 200 -21.13 -6.24 -2.33
N THR A 201 -20.07 -6.09 -1.51
CA THR A 201 -19.48 -4.78 -1.20
C THR A 201 -18.19 -4.49 -1.98
N ASN A 202 -17.29 -5.46 -2.09
CA ASN A 202 -16.03 -5.35 -2.82
C ASN A 202 -15.52 -6.72 -3.27
N PRO A 203 -16.05 -7.25 -4.38
CA PRO A 203 -15.78 -8.61 -4.84
C PRO A 203 -14.30 -8.88 -5.11
N ILE A 204 -13.51 -7.89 -5.50
CA ILE A 204 -12.07 -8.04 -5.75
C ILE A 204 -11.34 -8.48 -4.46
N ARG A 205 -11.79 -8.02 -3.30
CA ARG A 205 -11.19 -8.41 -2.01
C ARG A 205 -11.44 -9.86 -1.61
N VAL A 206 -12.33 -10.54 -2.28
CA VAL A 206 -12.53 -11.99 -2.09
C VAL A 206 -11.28 -12.75 -2.55
N LEU A 207 -10.59 -12.25 -3.58
CA LEU A 207 -9.35 -12.85 -4.10
C LEU A 207 -8.20 -12.86 -3.08
N ASP A 208 -8.23 -11.96 -2.09
CA ASP A 208 -7.23 -11.86 -1.01
C ASP A 208 -7.55 -12.77 0.19
N CYS A 209 -8.60 -13.60 0.11
CA CYS A 209 -9.00 -14.46 1.22
C CYS A 209 -7.91 -15.48 1.55
N LYS A 210 -7.62 -15.62 2.85
CA LYS A 210 -6.61 -16.56 3.36
C LYS A 210 -7.19 -17.90 3.81
N ASN A 211 -8.52 -18.06 3.75
CA ASN A 211 -9.19 -19.32 4.06
C ASN A 211 -8.91 -20.32 2.94
N GLU A 212 -8.32 -21.46 3.26
CA GLU A 212 -7.91 -22.49 2.29
C GLU A 212 -9.07 -22.96 1.40
N LYS A 213 -10.27 -23.12 1.99
CA LYS A 213 -11.46 -23.52 1.24
C LYS A 213 -11.82 -22.47 0.19
N CYS A 214 -11.83 -21.19 0.56
CA CYS A 214 -12.06 -20.10 -0.39
C CYS A 214 -10.95 -20.04 -1.46
N GLN A 215 -9.68 -20.18 -1.09
CA GLN A 215 -8.59 -20.17 -2.04
C GLN A 215 -8.70 -21.29 -3.09
N THR A 216 -9.21 -22.46 -2.71
CA THR A 216 -9.45 -23.56 -3.64
C THR A 216 -10.52 -23.18 -4.68
N LEU A 217 -11.61 -22.56 -4.25
CA LEU A 217 -12.70 -22.09 -5.12
C LEU A 217 -12.26 -20.95 -6.05
N LEU A 218 -11.26 -20.17 -5.63
CA LEU A 218 -10.76 -19.01 -6.36
C LEU A 218 -9.68 -19.33 -7.40
N LYS A 219 -9.21 -20.58 -7.48
CA LYS A 219 -8.16 -20.96 -8.45
C LYS A 219 -8.54 -20.65 -9.90
N ASP A 220 -9.81 -20.85 -10.23
CA ASP A 220 -10.37 -20.65 -11.58
C ASP A 220 -11.11 -19.32 -11.71
N ALA A 221 -10.92 -18.40 -10.76
CA ALA A 221 -11.55 -17.09 -10.81
C ALA A 221 -11.12 -16.30 -12.07
N PRO A 222 -12.05 -15.54 -12.67
CA PRO A 222 -11.74 -14.70 -13.83
C PRO A 222 -10.54 -13.79 -13.56
N LYS A 223 -9.64 -13.67 -14.51
CA LYS A 223 -8.51 -12.74 -14.48
C LYS A 223 -8.88 -11.44 -15.18
N ILE A 224 -8.45 -10.30 -14.62
CA ILE A 224 -8.71 -9.00 -15.23
C ILE A 224 -8.10 -8.88 -16.63
N THR A 225 -6.98 -9.56 -16.89
CA THR A 225 -6.34 -9.62 -18.21
C THR A 225 -7.26 -10.15 -19.31
N ASN A 226 -8.30 -10.92 -18.97
CA ASN A 226 -9.28 -11.43 -19.92
C ASN A 226 -10.43 -10.44 -20.17
N SER A 227 -10.45 -9.30 -19.48
CA SER A 227 -11.50 -8.27 -19.58
C SER A 227 -10.92 -6.89 -19.97
N LEU A 228 -9.66 -6.84 -20.41
CA LEU A 228 -9.03 -5.59 -20.84
C LEU A 228 -9.62 -5.13 -22.17
N CYS A 229 -9.83 -3.82 -22.29
CA CYS A 229 -10.18 -3.20 -23.57
C CYS A 229 -8.92 -3.06 -24.46
N SER A 230 -9.10 -2.68 -25.72
CA SER A 230 -8.01 -2.52 -26.69
C SER A 230 -6.93 -1.51 -26.25
N SER A 231 -7.30 -0.53 -25.42
CA SER A 231 -6.37 0.48 -24.90
C SER A 231 -5.57 0.01 -23.69
N CYS A 232 -6.02 -1.06 -23.00
CA CYS A 232 -5.38 -1.59 -21.80
C CYS A 232 -4.66 -2.93 -22.03
N ASN A 233 -4.78 -3.50 -23.21
CA ASN A 233 -4.20 -4.80 -23.57
C ASN A 233 -2.79 -4.68 -24.19
#